data_8d83ec7409452667e1ffa3c4fc6340c8
#
_entry.id   8d83ec7409452667e1ffa3c4fc6340c8
#
_cell.length_a   1.000
_cell.length_b   1.000
_cell.length_c   1.000
_cell.angle_alpha   90.00
_cell.angle_beta   90.00
_cell.angle_gamma   90.00
#
_symmetry.space_group_name_H-M   'P 1'
#
loop_
_entity.id
_entity.type
_entity.pdbx_description
1 polymer ?
#
loop_
_entity_poly.entity_id
_entity_poly.type
_entity_poly.pdbx_seq_one_letter_code
_entity_poly.pdbx_strand_id
1 'polypeptide(L)'
;MRRRTLLLGAAILAAAACQREAEKRPAGDPSIPDPSAVIAPLYQPYLANGVLVGLQDQAPWSASMRDALVAMMARSEAANAPILDFDPLIGAQDYQLSGLSVTTDNVVANSHAVVRAHFANAGRETEILYDMLWQEGVWRVDNIRGADWDLRQIAGQTPSGLPPP
;
A
#
# COMPACT_ATOMS: atom_id res chain seq x y z
N MET A 1 -52.45 18.00 -60.57
CA MET A 1 -52.41 17.96 -59.07
C MET A 1 -51.43 16.86 -58.68
N ARG A 2 -50.21 17.22 -58.31
CA ARG A 2 -49.18 16.24 -57.85
C ARG A 2 -48.78 16.63 -56.41
N ARG A 3 -49.16 15.79 -55.46
CA ARG A 3 -48.79 15.95 -54.04
C ARG A 3 -47.35 15.42 -53.86
N ARG A 4 -46.46 16.27 -53.39
CA ARG A 4 -45.08 15.93 -52.97
C ARG A 4 -45.12 15.64 -51.48
N THR A 5 -44.84 14.40 -51.14
CA THR A 5 -44.64 13.94 -49.74
C THR A 5 -43.17 14.17 -49.36
N LEU A 6 -42.92 15.03 -48.35
CA LEU A 6 -41.60 15.23 -47.74
C LEU A 6 -41.42 14.15 -46.66
N LEU A 7 -40.42 13.30 -46.81
CA LEU A 7 -39.93 12.39 -45.76
C LEU A 7 -38.88 13.09 -44.94
N LEU A 8 -39.20 13.40 -43.67
CA LEU A 8 -38.21 13.83 -42.67
C LEU A 8 -37.51 12.57 -42.15
N GLY A 9 -36.22 12.43 -42.47
CA GLY A 9 -35.32 11.46 -41.86
C GLY A 9 -34.85 11.97 -40.48
N ALA A 10 -35.26 11.31 -39.40
CA ALA A 10 -34.70 11.54 -38.08
C ALA A 10 -33.39 10.76 -37.93
N ALA A 11 -32.27 11.46 -37.87
CA ALA A 11 -30.95 10.87 -37.51
C ALA A 11 -30.88 10.70 -35.99
N ILE A 12 -30.91 9.45 -35.52
CA ILE A 12 -30.68 9.11 -34.14
C ILE A 12 -29.17 9.00 -33.95
N LEU A 13 -28.56 9.99 -33.28
CA LEU A 13 -27.20 9.90 -32.78
C LEU A 13 -27.21 8.97 -31.55
N ALA A 14 -26.72 7.75 -31.72
CA ALA A 14 -26.39 6.88 -30.61
C ALA A 14 -25.09 7.36 -29.94
N ALA A 15 -25.21 8.06 -28.83
CA ALA A 15 -24.08 8.33 -27.95
C ALA A 15 -23.68 7.02 -27.25
N ALA A 16 -22.63 6.36 -27.76
CA ALA A 16 -21.98 5.27 -27.06
C ALA A 16 -21.25 5.84 -25.83
N ALA A 17 -21.94 5.85 -24.69
CA ALA A 17 -21.31 6.07 -23.41
C ALA A 17 -20.41 4.86 -23.14
N CYS A 18 -19.09 5.07 -23.26
CA CYS A 18 -18.10 4.15 -22.71
C CYS A 18 -18.25 4.16 -21.18
N GLN A 19 -19.10 3.32 -20.67
CA GLN A 19 -19.06 2.93 -19.27
C GLN A 19 -17.82 2.06 -19.14
N ARG A 20 -16.73 2.64 -18.60
CA ARG A 20 -15.69 1.85 -17.97
C ARG A 20 -16.38 1.11 -16.82
N GLU A 21 -16.72 -0.14 -17.05
CA GLU A 21 -17.00 -1.07 -15.96
C GLU A 21 -15.77 -1.05 -15.08
N ALA A 22 -15.93 -0.51 -13.86
CA ALA A 22 -14.96 -0.69 -12.80
C ALA A 22 -14.83 -2.21 -12.64
N GLU A 23 -13.69 -2.73 -13.02
CA GLU A 23 -13.36 -4.14 -12.95
C GLU A 23 -13.58 -4.57 -11.50
N LYS A 24 -14.67 -5.33 -11.29
CA LYS A 24 -15.08 -5.77 -9.97
C LYS A 24 -13.99 -6.71 -9.46
N ARG A 25 -13.14 -6.19 -8.58
CA ARG A 25 -12.09 -6.97 -7.89
C ARG A 25 -12.73 -8.29 -7.43
N PRO A 26 -12.16 -9.46 -7.73
CA PRO A 26 -12.69 -10.71 -7.24
C PRO A 26 -12.81 -10.63 -5.72
N ALA A 27 -14.00 -10.89 -5.20
CA ALA A 27 -14.21 -10.95 -3.76
C ALA A 27 -13.25 -11.99 -3.19
N GLY A 28 -12.32 -11.56 -2.34
CA GLY A 28 -11.42 -12.47 -1.64
C GLY A 28 -12.22 -13.50 -0.85
N ASP A 29 -11.60 -14.61 -0.51
CA ASP A 29 -12.19 -15.61 0.39
C ASP A 29 -12.60 -14.89 1.69
N PRO A 30 -13.89 -14.90 2.07
CA PRO A 30 -14.38 -14.20 3.25
C PRO A 30 -13.77 -14.75 4.58
N SER A 31 -13.11 -15.89 4.54
CA SER A 31 -12.38 -16.45 5.68
C SER A 31 -11.00 -15.79 5.89
N ILE A 32 -10.48 -15.07 4.88
CA ILE A 32 -9.18 -14.40 4.94
C ILE A 32 -9.41 -12.92 5.22
N PRO A 33 -8.93 -12.37 6.35
CA PRO A 33 -9.05 -10.95 6.65
C PRO A 33 -8.42 -10.08 5.57
N ASP A 34 -9.02 -8.92 5.30
CA ASP A 34 -8.43 -7.94 4.38
C ASP A 34 -7.06 -7.49 4.93
N PRO A 35 -5.95 -7.59 4.17
CA PRO A 35 -4.64 -7.18 4.63
C PRO A 35 -4.56 -5.69 5.01
N SER A 36 -5.39 -4.81 4.43
CA SER A 36 -5.47 -3.40 4.83
C SER A 36 -5.88 -3.22 6.30
N ALA A 37 -6.64 -4.16 6.87
CA ALA A 37 -7.02 -4.15 8.28
C ALA A 37 -5.81 -4.36 9.23
N VAL A 38 -4.71 -4.90 8.74
CA VAL A 38 -3.44 -5.01 9.49
C VAL A 38 -2.66 -3.70 9.46
N ILE A 39 -2.73 -2.97 8.35
CA ILE A 39 -1.93 -1.76 8.12
C ILE A 39 -2.60 -0.50 8.69
N ALA A 40 -3.91 -0.35 8.54
CA ALA A 40 -4.60 0.87 8.97
C ALA A 40 -4.37 1.22 10.47
N PRO A 41 -4.37 0.27 11.42
CA PRO A 41 -4.07 0.56 12.83
C PRO A 41 -2.66 1.09 13.09
N LEU A 42 -1.68 0.78 12.25
CA LEU A 42 -0.28 1.23 12.43
C LEU A 42 -0.14 2.76 12.36
N TYR A 43 -1.10 3.43 11.71
CA TYR A 43 -1.12 4.88 11.56
C TYR A 43 -1.79 5.62 12.72
N GLN A 44 -2.47 4.91 13.63
CA GLN A 44 -3.17 5.56 14.75
C GLN A 44 -2.26 6.43 15.64
N PRO A 45 -1.02 6.01 15.97
CA PRO A 45 -0.12 6.87 16.76
C PRO A 45 0.20 8.20 16.06
N TYR A 46 0.33 8.22 14.73
CA TYR A 46 0.62 9.43 13.95
C TYR A 46 -0.58 10.39 13.90
N LEU A 47 -1.79 9.84 13.81
CA LEU A 47 -3.03 10.64 13.75
C LEU A 47 -3.45 11.19 15.12
N ALA A 48 -3.12 10.48 16.20
CA ALA A 48 -3.51 10.83 17.57
C ALA A 48 -2.38 11.50 18.37
N ASN A 49 -1.24 11.84 17.76
CA ASN A 49 -0.02 12.28 18.46
C ASN A 49 0.37 11.33 19.60
N GLY A 50 0.26 10.04 19.35
CA GLY A 50 0.57 8.97 20.28
C GLY A 50 2.06 8.69 20.38
N VAL A 51 2.41 7.72 21.23
CA VAL A 51 3.78 7.27 21.39
C VAL A 51 4.16 6.39 20.20
N LEU A 52 5.22 6.76 19.48
CA LEU A 52 5.80 5.94 18.41
C LEU A 52 6.69 4.87 19.03
N VAL A 53 6.63 3.67 18.49
CA VAL A 53 7.47 2.53 18.90
C VAL A 53 8.66 2.37 17.97
N GLY A 54 9.69 1.65 18.42
CA GLY A 54 10.87 1.37 17.59
C GLY A 54 10.53 0.50 16.37
N LEU A 55 11.35 0.60 15.33
CA LEU A 55 11.14 -0.07 14.03
C LEU A 55 10.78 -1.56 14.15
N GLN A 56 11.38 -2.29 15.07
CA GLN A 56 11.12 -3.72 15.28
C GLN A 56 9.69 -4.03 15.72
N ASP A 57 9.04 -3.08 16.38
CA ASP A 57 7.69 -3.22 16.93
C ASP A 57 6.63 -2.43 16.13
N GLN A 58 7.06 -1.69 15.11
CA GLN A 58 6.15 -0.84 14.31
C GLN A 58 5.13 -1.61 13.49
N ALA A 59 5.47 -2.83 13.07
CA ALA A 59 4.58 -3.65 12.24
C ALA A 59 4.66 -5.14 12.60
N PRO A 60 3.65 -5.94 12.25
CA PRO A 60 3.67 -7.39 12.37
C PRO A 60 4.55 -7.99 11.28
N TRP A 61 5.86 -7.86 11.43
CA TRP A 61 6.85 -8.29 10.44
C TRP A 61 6.79 -9.77 10.13
N SER A 62 7.08 -10.14 8.89
CA SER A 62 7.41 -11.51 8.51
C SER A 62 8.64 -12.00 9.26
N ALA A 63 8.82 -13.31 9.37
CA ALA A 63 10.01 -13.86 10.03
C ALA A 63 11.30 -13.36 9.36
N SER A 64 11.35 -13.40 8.01
CA SER A 64 12.54 -12.98 7.26
C SER A 64 12.83 -11.49 7.40
N MET A 65 11.78 -10.64 7.42
CA MET A 65 11.98 -9.19 7.58
C MET A 65 12.41 -8.85 9.01
N ARG A 66 11.87 -9.52 10.02
CA ARG A 66 12.32 -9.34 11.41
C ARG A 66 13.80 -9.63 11.57
N ASP A 67 14.26 -10.77 11.03
CA ASP A 67 15.69 -11.16 11.08
C ASP A 67 16.57 -10.13 10.34
N ALA A 68 16.10 -9.63 9.20
CA ALA A 68 16.80 -8.60 8.44
C ALA A 68 16.91 -7.27 9.21
N LEU A 69 15.84 -6.85 9.90
CA LEU A 69 15.85 -5.64 10.72
C LEU A 69 16.82 -5.79 11.91
N VAL A 70 16.81 -6.94 12.60
CA VAL A 70 17.77 -7.21 13.67
C VAL A 70 19.22 -7.12 13.17
N ALA A 71 19.51 -7.75 12.03
CA ALA A 71 20.83 -7.69 11.42
C ALA A 71 21.21 -6.26 10.98
N MET A 72 20.26 -5.49 10.44
CA MET A 72 20.49 -4.10 10.07
C MET A 72 20.83 -3.24 11.29
N MET A 73 20.09 -3.39 12.38
CA MET A 73 20.35 -2.64 13.62
C MET A 73 21.72 -2.98 14.22
N ALA A 74 22.11 -4.27 14.22
CA ALA A 74 23.43 -4.67 14.68
C ALA A 74 24.57 -4.05 13.81
N ARG A 75 24.37 -3.95 12.49
CA ARG A 75 25.34 -3.27 11.60
C ARG A 75 25.39 -1.76 11.86
N SER A 76 24.24 -1.13 12.11
CA SER A 76 24.14 0.29 12.44
C SER A 76 24.89 0.61 13.74
N GLU A 77 24.70 -0.22 14.76
CA GLU A 77 25.40 -0.11 16.04
C GLU A 77 26.92 -0.28 15.89
N ALA A 78 27.34 -1.33 15.19
CA ALA A 78 28.77 -1.60 14.93
C ALA A 78 29.44 -0.48 14.15
N ALA A 79 28.73 0.17 13.23
CA ALA A 79 29.23 1.30 12.45
C ALA A 79 29.14 2.65 13.22
N ASN A 80 28.47 2.67 14.35
CA ASN A 80 28.10 3.89 15.10
C ASN A 80 27.45 4.96 14.19
N ALA A 81 26.62 4.52 13.25
CA ALA A 81 25.93 5.36 12.26
C ALA A 81 24.58 4.74 11.89
N PRO A 82 23.50 5.51 11.78
CA PRO A 82 22.21 4.99 11.37
C PRO A 82 22.25 4.52 9.90
N ILE A 83 21.79 3.29 9.64
CA ILE A 83 21.56 2.79 8.28
C ILE A 83 20.21 3.28 7.75
N LEU A 84 19.23 3.45 8.64
CA LEU A 84 17.93 4.03 8.37
C LEU A 84 17.74 5.25 9.26
N ASP A 85 17.52 6.42 8.67
CA ASP A 85 17.40 7.71 9.36
C ASP A 85 16.00 8.35 9.23
N PHE A 86 15.01 7.59 8.77
CA PHE A 86 13.62 7.99 8.66
C PHE A 86 12.68 6.88 9.11
N ASP A 87 11.42 7.22 9.38
CA ASP A 87 10.37 6.26 9.71
C ASP A 87 9.75 5.70 8.41
N PRO A 88 9.87 4.38 8.14
CA PRO A 88 9.38 3.79 6.89
C PRO A 88 7.86 3.77 6.77
N LEU A 89 7.08 3.91 7.85
CA LEU A 89 5.62 3.99 7.76
C LEU A 89 5.15 5.30 7.12
N ILE A 90 5.97 6.35 7.22
CA ILE A 90 5.63 7.68 6.68
C ILE A 90 6.63 8.20 5.65
N GLY A 91 7.76 7.50 5.46
CA GLY A 91 8.82 7.89 4.53
C GLY A 91 9.52 9.20 4.90
N ALA A 92 9.52 9.59 6.18
CA ALA A 92 10.04 10.87 6.66
C ALA A 92 10.52 10.79 8.12
N GLN A 93 11.24 11.82 8.58
CA GLN A 93 11.65 11.96 9.99
C GLN A 93 10.55 12.60 10.83
N ASP A 94 9.83 13.56 10.26
CA ASP A 94 8.76 14.30 10.92
C ASP A 94 7.40 13.99 10.32
N TYR A 95 6.34 14.13 11.11
CA TYR A 95 5.00 13.82 10.63
C TYR A 95 3.95 14.88 10.99
N GLN A 96 3.07 15.14 10.04
CA GLN A 96 1.81 15.86 10.21
C GLN A 96 0.82 15.27 9.20
N LEU A 97 0.21 14.13 9.55
CA LEU A 97 -0.60 13.35 8.64
C LEU A 97 -2.03 13.86 8.54
N SER A 98 -2.57 13.84 7.32
CA SER A 98 -3.97 14.08 7.03
C SER A 98 -4.43 13.29 5.82
N GLY A 99 -5.74 13.03 5.70
CA GLY A 99 -6.32 12.38 4.53
C GLY A 99 -5.91 10.92 4.33
N LEU A 100 -5.57 10.20 5.43
CA LEU A 100 -5.14 8.80 5.33
C LEU A 100 -6.21 7.92 4.66
N SER A 101 -5.78 7.18 3.65
CA SER A 101 -6.50 6.08 3.00
C SER A 101 -5.62 4.85 2.96
N VAL A 102 -6.12 3.71 3.42
CA VAL A 102 -5.41 2.42 3.34
C VAL A 102 -6.25 1.46 2.54
N THR A 103 -5.71 0.96 1.44
CA THR A 103 -6.41 0.09 0.49
C THR A 103 -5.58 -1.12 0.14
N THR A 104 -6.23 -2.24 -0.14
CA THR A 104 -5.60 -3.42 -0.70
C THR A 104 -5.64 -3.35 -2.21
N ASP A 105 -4.48 -3.31 -2.87
CA ASP A 105 -4.38 -3.21 -4.32
C ASP A 105 -4.38 -4.57 -5.01
N ASN A 106 -3.66 -5.53 -4.46
CA ASN A 106 -3.52 -6.85 -5.03
C ASN A 106 -3.50 -7.92 -3.93
N VAL A 107 -4.25 -9.00 -4.11
CA VAL A 107 -4.31 -10.14 -3.18
C VAL A 107 -4.24 -11.45 -3.95
N VAL A 108 -3.28 -12.28 -3.58
CA VAL A 108 -3.28 -13.70 -3.90
C VAL A 108 -3.57 -14.47 -2.63
N ALA A 109 -4.74 -15.09 -2.57
CA ALA A 109 -5.24 -15.75 -1.37
C ALA A 109 -4.22 -16.75 -0.78
N ASN A 110 -4.06 -16.74 0.56
CA ASN A 110 -3.12 -17.60 1.29
C ASN A 110 -1.65 -17.49 0.83
N SER A 111 -1.26 -16.41 0.19
CA SER A 111 0.09 -16.22 -0.35
C SER A 111 0.63 -14.82 -0.04
N HIS A 112 0.24 -13.84 -0.82
CA HIS A 112 0.76 -12.49 -0.71
C HIS A 112 -0.30 -11.44 -1.06
N ALA A 113 -0.03 -10.20 -0.64
CA ALA A 113 -0.85 -9.05 -1.00
C ALA A 113 0.02 -7.79 -1.08
N VAL A 114 -0.48 -6.76 -1.76
CA VAL A 114 0.05 -5.40 -1.70
C VAL A 114 -1.01 -4.49 -1.10
N VAL A 115 -0.62 -3.75 -0.06
CA VAL A 115 -1.46 -2.74 0.59
C VAL A 115 -0.83 -1.37 0.35
N ARG A 116 -1.66 -0.41 0.02
CA ARG A 116 -1.29 0.99 -0.21
C ARG A 116 -1.80 1.84 0.93
N ALA A 117 -0.92 2.62 1.55
CA ALA A 117 -1.31 3.75 2.38
C ALA A 117 -1.01 5.04 1.61
N HIS A 118 -2.01 5.90 1.50
CA HIS A 118 -1.91 7.20 0.86
C HIS A 118 -2.37 8.26 1.85
N PHE A 119 -1.59 9.35 1.99
CA PHE A 119 -1.86 10.45 2.92
C PHE A 119 -1.08 11.70 2.50
N ALA A 120 -1.47 12.84 3.02
CA ALA A 120 -0.63 14.04 2.98
C ALA A 120 0.20 14.13 4.27
N ASN A 121 1.53 14.28 4.15
CA ASN A 121 2.43 14.57 5.27
C ASN A 121 2.91 16.03 5.16
N ALA A 122 2.54 16.88 6.11
CA ALA A 122 2.80 18.32 6.05
C ALA A 122 2.37 18.97 4.70
N GLY A 123 1.24 18.51 4.14
CA GLY A 123 0.70 18.96 2.85
C GLY A 123 1.34 18.34 1.61
N ARG A 124 2.31 17.43 1.76
CA ARG A 124 2.94 16.70 0.66
C ARG A 124 2.29 15.32 0.52
N GLU A 125 1.74 15.02 -0.67
CA GLU A 125 1.19 13.70 -0.98
C GLU A 125 2.28 12.63 -0.88
N THR A 126 1.96 11.58 -0.14
CA THR A 126 2.88 10.49 0.17
C THR A 126 2.15 9.16 -0.03
N GLU A 127 2.84 8.23 -0.66
CA GLU A 127 2.37 6.87 -0.88
C GLU A 127 3.38 5.88 -0.31
N ILE A 128 2.91 4.96 0.51
CA ILE A 128 3.68 3.86 1.07
C ILE A 128 3.03 2.55 0.67
N LEU A 129 3.82 1.64 0.14
CA LEU A 129 3.39 0.31 -0.25
C LEU A 129 3.91 -0.74 0.74
N TYR A 130 3.04 -1.66 1.11
CA TYR A 130 3.35 -2.78 2.00
C TYR A 130 3.24 -4.08 1.21
N ASP A 131 4.34 -4.81 1.09
CA ASP A 131 4.31 -6.19 0.60
C ASP A 131 3.98 -7.10 1.78
N MET A 132 2.86 -7.81 1.66
CA MET A 132 2.32 -8.65 2.72
C MET A 132 2.48 -10.12 2.35
N LEU A 133 2.85 -10.95 3.32
CA LEU A 133 2.87 -12.41 3.20
C LEU A 133 1.85 -13.05 4.14
N TRP A 134 1.18 -14.10 3.64
CA TRP A 134 0.34 -14.95 4.48
C TRP A 134 1.19 -15.98 5.19
N GLN A 135 1.35 -15.85 6.50
CA GLN A 135 2.16 -16.75 7.32
C GLN A 135 1.37 -17.19 8.54
N GLU A 136 1.29 -18.50 8.78
CA GLU A 136 0.63 -19.08 9.96
C GLU A 136 -0.80 -18.59 10.20
N GLY A 137 -1.57 -18.39 9.12
CA GLY A 137 -2.95 -17.95 9.21
C GLY A 137 -3.16 -16.45 9.45
N VAL A 138 -2.12 -15.63 9.29
CA VAL A 138 -2.20 -14.17 9.45
C VAL A 138 -1.36 -13.43 8.39
N TRP A 139 -1.74 -12.18 8.10
CA TRP A 139 -0.95 -11.31 7.26
C TRP A 139 0.23 -10.73 8.03
N ARG A 140 1.42 -10.77 7.41
CA ARG A 140 2.68 -10.22 7.91
C ARG A 140 3.27 -9.24 6.92
N VAL A 141 3.87 -8.16 7.40
CA VAL A 141 4.59 -7.20 6.57
C VAL A 141 5.96 -7.78 6.22
N ASP A 142 6.22 -8.01 4.94
CA ASP A 142 7.50 -8.53 4.45
C ASP A 142 8.40 -7.44 3.88
N ASN A 143 7.80 -6.32 3.45
CA ASN A 143 8.53 -5.16 2.96
C ASN A 143 7.68 -3.89 3.09
N ILE A 144 8.36 -2.75 3.16
CA ILE A 144 7.76 -1.43 3.00
C ILE A 144 8.54 -0.70 1.91
N ARG A 145 7.82 -0.05 1.00
CA ARG A 145 8.40 0.68 -0.13
C ARG A 145 7.83 2.10 -0.22
N GLY A 146 8.70 3.06 -0.43
CA GLY A 146 8.32 4.40 -0.87
C GLY A 146 8.61 4.60 -2.36
N ALA A 147 8.57 5.86 -2.82
CA ALA A 147 8.77 6.20 -4.22
C ALA A 147 10.18 5.84 -4.75
N ASP A 148 11.20 5.96 -3.91
CA ASP A 148 12.61 5.84 -4.27
C ASP A 148 13.44 4.98 -3.31
N TRP A 149 12.78 4.25 -2.41
CA TRP A 149 13.42 3.37 -1.43
C TRP A 149 12.63 2.08 -1.19
N ASP A 150 13.34 1.07 -0.72
CA ASP A 150 12.82 -0.27 -0.41
C ASP A 150 13.49 -0.73 0.89
N LEU A 151 12.69 -1.03 1.92
CA LEU A 151 13.19 -1.36 3.25
C LEU A 151 13.98 -2.67 3.26
N ARG A 152 13.60 -3.66 2.44
CA ARG A 152 14.37 -4.91 2.32
C ARG A 152 15.76 -4.64 1.74
N GLN A 153 15.86 -3.78 0.73
CA GLN A 153 17.16 -3.40 0.16
C GLN A 153 18.02 -2.64 1.19
N ILE A 154 17.44 -1.70 1.92
CA ILE A 154 18.13 -0.98 3.02
C ILE A 154 18.62 -1.98 4.08
N ALA A 155 17.79 -2.97 4.41
CA ALA A 155 18.16 -4.03 5.35
C ALA A 155 19.17 -5.04 4.78
N GLY A 156 19.62 -4.88 3.52
CA GLY A 156 20.60 -5.75 2.88
C GLY A 156 20.02 -7.06 2.35
N GLN A 157 18.72 -7.09 2.07
CA GLN A 157 18.02 -8.22 1.50
C GLN A 157 17.69 -7.99 0.02
N THR A 158 17.36 -9.07 -0.70
CA THR A 158 16.78 -8.96 -2.03
C THR A 158 15.34 -8.38 -1.94
N PRO A 159 14.91 -7.54 -2.87
CA PRO A 159 13.52 -7.08 -2.94
C PRO A 159 12.53 -8.24 -2.92
N SER A 160 11.31 -8.01 -2.43
CA SER A 160 10.27 -9.04 -2.31
C SER A 160 9.89 -9.70 -3.64
N GLY A 161 10.22 -9.08 -4.78
CA GLY A 161 9.87 -9.57 -6.11
C GLY A 161 8.39 -9.47 -6.44
N LEU A 162 7.58 -8.89 -5.55
CA LEU A 162 6.18 -8.62 -5.86
C LEU A 162 6.08 -7.51 -6.91
N PRO A 163 5.18 -7.62 -7.90
CA PRO A 163 5.01 -6.60 -8.92
C PRO A 163 4.60 -5.27 -8.28
N PRO A 164 4.96 -4.13 -8.90
CA PRO A 164 4.34 -2.87 -8.52
C PRO A 164 2.83 -2.96 -8.75
N PRO A 165 2.03 -2.22 -7.99
CA PRO A 165 0.57 -2.18 -8.15
C PRO A 165 0.15 -1.61 -9.50
#